data_a74c2f4ef2cdfe333ba72a8317e4807d
#
_entry.id   a74c2f4ef2cdfe333ba72a8317e4807d
#
_cell.length_a   1.000
_cell.length_b   1.000
_cell.length_c   1.000
_cell.angle_alpha   90.00
_cell.angle_beta   90.00
_cell.angle_gamma   90.00
#
_symmetry.space_group_name_H-M   'P 1'
#
loop_
_entity.id
_entity.type
_entity.pdbx_description
1 polymer ?
#
loop_
_entity_poly.entity_id
_entity_poly.type
_entity_poly.pdbx_seq_one_letter_code
_entity_poly.pdbx_strand_id
1 'polypeptide(L)'
;MKALTDVELHLRSPDTPVNQLSGGERQGVVIARAMYFKSKVLILDEPTNHLSVKETNKVLRFVEGLKSQGVTSIFITHNLSHVYPIADHLCVMARGEKIADLDKKDTTIDHLTDLLVNG
;
A
#
# COMPACT_ATOMS: atom_id res chain seq x y z
N MET A 1 7.56 -4.15 -20.83
CA MET A 1 8.46 -4.09 -19.66
C MET A 1 8.06 -5.18 -18.67
N LYS A 2 9.01 -6.04 -18.35
CA LYS A 2 8.75 -7.18 -17.48
C LYS A 2 8.25 -6.78 -16.08
N ALA A 3 8.83 -5.75 -15.49
CA ALA A 3 8.42 -5.31 -14.14
C ALA A 3 6.95 -4.88 -14.08
N LEU A 4 6.46 -4.19 -15.11
CA LEU A 4 5.06 -3.80 -15.18
C LEU A 4 4.16 -5.01 -15.36
N THR A 5 4.60 -5.99 -16.13
CA THR A 5 3.87 -7.24 -16.32
C THR A 5 3.83 -8.05 -15.03
N ASP A 6 4.94 -8.07 -14.27
CA ASP A 6 5.04 -8.83 -13.02
C ASP A 6 4.09 -8.31 -11.95
N VAL A 7 3.71 -7.03 -11.99
CA VAL A 7 2.71 -6.48 -11.06
C VAL A 7 1.30 -6.56 -11.64
N GLU A 8 1.14 -7.18 -12.80
CA GLU A 8 -0.15 -7.38 -13.47
C GLU A 8 -0.93 -6.07 -13.68
N LEU A 9 -0.21 -5.00 -13.95
CA LEU A 9 -0.80 -3.70 -14.17
C LEU A 9 -0.92 -3.43 -15.67
N HIS A 10 -2.14 -3.17 -16.12
CA HIS A 10 -2.43 -2.91 -17.52
C HIS A 10 -2.34 -1.42 -17.81
N LEU A 11 -1.18 -0.95 -18.23
CA LEU A 11 -0.98 0.42 -18.66
C LEU A 11 -1.33 0.53 -20.14
N ARG A 12 -1.76 1.74 -20.55
CA ARG A 12 -2.09 2.01 -21.96
C ARG A 12 -0.86 1.83 -22.85
N SER A 13 0.31 2.24 -22.35
CA SER A 13 1.58 2.08 -23.05
C SER A 13 2.72 2.35 -22.06
N PRO A 14 3.85 1.62 -22.16
CA PRO A 14 5.03 1.94 -21.37
C PRO A 14 5.56 3.36 -21.61
N ASP A 15 5.25 3.94 -22.77
CA ASP A 15 5.71 5.26 -23.15
C ASP A 15 4.74 6.38 -22.74
N THR A 16 3.59 6.04 -22.15
CA THR A 16 2.62 7.03 -21.70
C THR A 16 3.23 7.88 -20.57
N PRO A 17 3.24 9.22 -20.70
CA PRO A 17 3.75 10.08 -19.64
C PRO A 17 3.02 9.85 -18.32
N VAL A 18 3.74 9.90 -17.20
CA VAL A 18 3.19 9.62 -15.87
C VAL A 18 2.02 10.55 -15.52
N ASN A 19 2.06 11.81 -15.97
CA ASN A 19 0.99 12.76 -15.71
C ASN A 19 -0.32 12.47 -16.47
N GLN A 20 -0.29 11.53 -17.42
CA GLN A 20 -1.48 11.07 -18.14
C GLN A 20 -2.03 9.75 -17.59
N LEU A 21 -1.39 9.20 -16.58
CA LEU A 21 -1.82 7.94 -15.97
C LEU A 21 -2.86 8.20 -14.88
N SER A 22 -3.72 7.21 -14.64
CA SER A 22 -4.62 7.24 -13.49
C SER A 22 -3.83 7.11 -12.20
N GLY A 23 -4.46 7.39 -11.04
CA GLY A 23 -3.82 7.22 -9.74
C GLY A 23 -3.34 5.80 -9.50
N GLY A 24 -4.16 4.79 -9.87
CA GLY A 24 -3.78 3.39 -9.74
C GLY A 24 -2.62 3.01 -10.64
N GLU A 25 -2.62 3.53 -11.87
CA GLU A 25 -1.52 3.32 -12.81
C GLU A 25 -0.22 3.93 -12.31
N ARG A 26 -0.29 5.12 -11.70
CA ARG A 26 0.89 5.77 -11.09
C ARG A 26 1.47 4.94 -9.97
N GLN A 27 0.62 4.40 -9.08
CA GLN A 27 1.08 3.54 -7.99
C GLN A 27 1.72 2.27 -8.54
N GLY A 28 1.16 1.69 -9.59
CA GLY A 28 1.74 0.53 -10.25
C GLY A 28 3.13 0.80 -10.81
N VAL A 29 3.35 1.99 -11.37
CA VAL A 29 4.67 2.40 -11.86
C VAL A 29 5.68 2.49 -10.71
N VAL A 30 5.28 3.08 -9.58
CA VAL A 30 6.13 3.18 -8.40
C VAL A 30 6.52 1.80 -7.90
N ILE A 31 5.56 0.89 -7.77
CA ILE A 31 5.80 -0.47 -7.31
C ILE A 31 6.70 -1.22 -8.30
N ALA A 32 6.43 -1.11 -9.59
CA ALA A 32 7.23 -1.76 -10.62
C ALA A 32 8.70 -1.28 -10.59
N ARG A 33 8.91 0.03 -10.37
CA ARG A 33 10.26 0.58 -10.24
C ARG A 33 10.97 0.00 -9.02
N ALA A 34 10.29 -0.10 -7.89
CA ALA A 34 10.86 -0.70 -6.68
C ALA A 34 11.29 -2.14 -6.93
N MET A 35 10.47 -2.92 -7.61
CA MET A 35 10.79 -4.31 -7.96
C MET A 35 11.95 -4.39 -8.94
N TYR A 36 11.97 -3.53 -9.95
CA TYR A 36 13.04 -3.50 -10.95
C TYR A 36 14.40 -3.20 -10.32
N PHE A 37 14.44 -2.26 -9.39
CA PHE A 37 15.69 -1.90 -8.69
C PHE A 37 15.96 -2.79 -7.47
N LYS A 38 15.18 -3.85 -7.28
CA LYS A 38 15.35 -4.83 -6.19
C LYS A 38 15.33 -4.16 -4.81
N SER A 39 14.44 -3.21 -4.63
CA SER A 39 14.25 -2.57 -3.33
C SER A 39 13.85 -3.59 -2.28
N LYS A 40 14.45 -3.50 -1.09
CA LYS A 40 14.10 -4.38 0.03
C LYS A 40 12.98 -3.78 0.88
N VAL A 41 12.85 -2.47 0.88
CA VAL A 41 11.84 -1.74 1.64
C VAL A 41 11.17 -0.73 0.71
N LEU A 42 9.84 -0.72 0.72
CA LEU A 42 9.04 0.22 -0.05
C LEU A 42 8.14 0.99 0.91
N ILE A 43 8.19 2.31 0.85
CA ILE A 43 7.34 3.17 1.66
C ILE A 43 6.25 3.74 0.76
N LEU A 44 4.99 3.49 1.13
CA LEU A 44 3.82 3.95 0.40
C LEU A 44 3.03 4.90 1.31
N ASP A 45 2.95 6.15 0.93
CA ASP A 45 2.25 7.18 1.71
C ASP A 45 0.90 7.46 1.06
N GLU A 46 -0.18 7.06 1.72
CA GLU A 46 -1.56 7.20 1.24
C GLU A 46 -1.74 6.67 -0.19
N PRO A 47 -1.29 5.45 -0.49
CA PRO A 47 -1.25 4.98 -1.89
C PRO A 47 -2.61 4.69 -2.50
N THR A 48 -3.66 4.59 -1.69
CA THR A 48 -5.03 4.33 -2.16
C THR A 48 -5.91 5.57 -2.11
N ASN A 49 -5.35 6.72 -1.74
CA ASN A 49 -6.10 7.96 -1.64
C ASN A 49 -6.60 8.41 -3.03
N HIS A 50 -7.87 8.79 -3.08
CA HIS A 50 -8.53 9.24 -4.33
C HIS A 50 -8.62 8.20 -5.44
N LEU A 51 -8.47 6.91 -5.12
CA LEU A 51 -8.66 5.84 -6.08
C LEU A 51 -10.07 5.27 -6.01
N SER A 52 -10.54 4.72 -7.14
CA SER A 52 -11.77 3.95 -7.16
C SER A 52 -11.61 2.66 -6.36
N VAL A 53 -12.72 1.98 -6.07
CA VAL A 53 -12.69 0.68 -5.39
C VAL A 53 -11.84 -0.32 -6.18
N LYS A 54 -12.03 -0.35 -7.50
CA LYS A 54 -11.30 -1.27 -8.36
C LYS A 54 -9.79 -1.00 -8.35
N GLU A 55 -9.41 0.27 -8.46
CA GLU A 55 -8.01 0.67 -8.43
C GLU A 55 -7.38 0.41 -7.06
N THR A 56 -8.11 0.71 -5.99
CA THR A 56 -7.66 0.43 -4.63
C THR A 56 -7.36 -1.06 -4.45
N ASN A 57 -8.27 -1.93 -4.90
CA ASN A 57 -8.07 -3.37 -4.78
C ASN A 57 -6.84 -3.86 -5.54
N LYS A 58 -6.56 -3.27 -6.70
CA LYS A 58 -5.35 -3.60 -7.46
C LYS A 58 -4.09 -3.22 -6.69
N VAL A 59 -4.05 -2.01 -6.13
CA VAL A 59 -2.89 -1.56 -5.35
C VAL A 59 -2.67 -2.46 -4.14
N LEU A 60 -3.73 -2.80 -3.41
CA LEU A 60 -3.63 -3.67 -2.24
C LEU A 60 -3.09 -5.05 -2.61
N ARG A 61 -3.52 -5.61 -3.74
CA ARG A 61 -3.00 -6.90 -4.20
C ARG A 61 -1.54 -6.84 -4.61
N PHE A 62 -1.11 -5.73 -5.23
CA PHE A 62 0.30 -5.55 -5.56
C PHE A 62 1.16 -5.50 -4.30
N VAL A 63 0.71 -4.73 -3.30
CA VAL A 63 1.43 -4.61 -2.03
C VAL A 63 1.51 -5.97 -1.33
N GLU A 64 0.41 -6.70 -1.30
CA GLU A 64 0.40 -8.05 -0.72
C GLU A 64 1.35 -8.99 -1.46
N GLY A 65 1.41 -8.90 -2.79
CA GLY A 65 2.33 -9.70 -3.59
C GLY A 65 3.80 -9.42 -3.33
N LEU A 66 4.14 -8.22 -2.86
CA LEU A 66 5.52 -7.89 -2.53
C LEU A 66 6.09 -8.74 -1.42
N LYS A 67 5.26 -9.22 -0.50
CA LYS A 67 5.69 -10.11 0.59
C LYS A 67 6.33 -11.39 0.05
N SER A 68 5.73 -11.98 -0.97
CA SER A 68 6.24 -13.22 -1.57
C SER A 68 7.54 -13.01 -2.32
N GLN A 69 7.89 -11.77 -2.59
CA GLN A 69 9.13 -11.41 -3.29
C GLN A 69 10.21 -10.89 -2.33
N GLY A 70 9.96 -10.98 -1.02
CA GLY A 70 10.92 -10.57 -0.02
C GLY A 70 11.01 -9.07 0.20
N VAL A 71 10.02 -8.31 -0.26
CA VAL A 71 9.98 -6.86 -0.09
C VAL A 71 9.14 -6.52 1.13
N THR A 72 9.69 -5.71 2.03
CA THR A 72 8.96 -5.16 3.16
C THR A 72 8.28 -3.87 2.74
N SER A 73 6.99 -3.74 3.00
CA SER A 73 6.24 -2.52 2.68
C SER A 73 5.82 -1.81 3.95
N ILE A 74 6.00 -0.49 3.96
CA ILE A 74 5.46 0.39 5.00
C ILE A 74 4.33 1.17 4.35
N PHE A 75 3.11 0.89 4.79
CA PHE A 75 1.89 1.42 4.19
C PHE A 75 1.29 2.44 5.16
N ILE A 76 1.36 3.72 4.79
CA ILE A 76 0.86 4.82 5.62
C ILE A 76 -0.53 5.20 5.13
N THR A 77 -1.53 5.09 5.99
CA THR A 77 -2.91 5.44 5.64
C THR A 77 -3.74 5.70 6.90
N HIS A 78 -4.82 6.45 6.74
CA HIS A 78 -5.84 6.59 7.76
C HIS A 78 -7.06 5.69 7.47
N ASN A 79 -7.02 4.91 6.41
CA ASN A 79 -8.13 4.04 6.02
C ASN A 79 -7.87 2.59 6.45
N LEU A 80 -8.41 2.23 7.61
CA LEU A 80 -8.21 0.90 8.20
C LEU A 80 -8.79 -0.22 7.34
N SER A 81 -9.93 0.02 6.68
CA SER A 81 -10.55 -1.03 5.86
C SER A 81 -9.68 -1.43 4.68
N HIS A 82 -8.81 -0.54 4.20
CA HIS A 82 -7.86 -0.85 3.13
C HIS A 82 -6.66 -1.64 3.66
N VAL A 83 -6.07 -1.18 4.74
CA VAL A 83 -4.76 -1.69 5.18
C VAL A 83 -4.87 -2.92 6.06
N TYR A 84 -5.91 -3.03 6.89
CA TYR A 84 -6.03 -4.13 7.84
C TYR A 84 -5.94 -5.51 7.19
N PRO A 85 -6.66 -5.77 6.06
CA PRO A 85 -6.62 -7.10 5.46
C PRO A 85 -5.24 -7.56 4.99
N ILE A 86 -4.36 -6.62 4.62
CA ILE A 86 -3.05 -6.96 4.08
C ILE A 86 -1.90 -6.74 5.07
N ALA A 87 -2.16 -6.11 6.20
CA ALA A 87 -1.13 -5.82 7.18
C ALA A 87 -0.71 -7.07 7.95
N ASP A 88 0.56 -7.13 8.33
CA ASP A 88 1.06 -8.13 9.28
C ASP A 88 1.26 -7.48 10.64
N HIS A 89 1.59 -6.21 10.65
CA HIS A 89 1.88 -5.44 11.85
C HIS A 89 1.29 -4.03 11.70
N LEU A 90 0.78 -3.49 12.79
CA LEU A 90 0.07 -2.21 12.78
C LEU A 90 0.65 -1.28 13.85
N CYS A 91 1.01 -0.09 13.40
CA CYS A 91 1.51 0.96 14.27
C CYS A 91 0.52 2.13 14.23
N VAL A 92 -0.05 2.48 15.36
CA VAL A 92 -1.01 3.57 15.45
C VAL A 92 -0.29 4.83 15.91
N MET A 93 -0.42 5.89 15.12
CA MET A 93 0.20 7.18 15.40
C MET A 93 -0.89 8.26 15.55
N ALA A 94 -0.72 9.14 16.52
CA ALA A 94 -1.59 10.30 16.67
C ALA A 94 -0.80 11.44 17.31
N ARG A 95 -1.00 12.64 16.77
CA ARG A 95 -0.38 13.86 17.27
C ARG A 95 1.15 13.76 17.37
N GLY A 96 1.77 13.08 16.41
CA GLY A 96 3.22 12.90 16.38
C GLY A 96 3.77 11.87 17.33
N GLU A 97 2.90 11.09 17.97
CA GLU A 97 3.32 10.04 18.93
C GLU A 97 2.83 8.67 18.49
N LYS A 98 3.62 7.66 18.82
CA LYS A 98 3.22 6.27 18.63
C LYS A 98 2.35 5.86 19.81
N ILE A 99 1.09 5.53 19.53
CA ILE A 99 0.11 5.14 20.56
C ILE A 99 0.15 3.63 20.79
N ALA A 100 0.29 2.86 19.71
CA ALA A 100 0.26 1.41 19.79
C ALA A 100 1.11 0.79 18.69
N ASP A 101 1.60 -0.41 18.95
CA ASP A 101 2.45 -1.17 18.05
C ASP A 101 2.06 -2.63 18.25
N LEU A 102 1.24 -3.17 17.32
CA LEU A 102 0.54 -4.44 17.52
C LEU A 102 0.67 -5.34 16.31
N ASP A 103 0.82 -6.64 16.57
CA ASP A 103 0.64 -7.64 15.52
C ASP A 103 -0.83 -7.71 15.16
N LYS A 104 -1.13 -7.94 13.88
CA LYS A 104 -2.51 -8.02 13.40
C LYS A 104 -3.34 -9.02 14.21
N LYS A 105 -2.77 -10.15 14.56
CA LYS A 105 -3.46 -11.20 15.32
C LYS A 105 -3.90 -10.76 16.71
N ASP A 106 -3.29 -9.70 17.25
CA ASP A 106 -3.55 -9.21 18.59
C ASP A 106 -4.52 -8.02 18.62
N THR A 107 -5.10 -7.65 17.47
CA THR A 107 -5.99 -6.50 17.38
C THR A 107 -7.10 -6.74 16.37
N THR A 108 -8.07 -5.81 16.34
CA THR A 108 -9.18 -5.81 15.39
C THR A 108 -9.34 -4.41 14.82
N ILE A 109 -10.13 -4.29 13.73
CA ILE A 109 -10.43 -2.98 13.15
C ILE A 109 -11.13 -2.08 14.19
N ASP A 110 -12.04 -2.64 14.97
CA ASP A 110 -12.77 -1.89 16.00
C ASP A 110 -11.82 -1.36 17.07
N HIS A 111 -10.88 -2.18 17.51
CA HIS A 111 -9.88 -1.76 18.49
C HIS A 111 -8.99 -0.64 17.94
N LEU A 112 -8.54 -0.79 16.70
CA LEU A 112 -7.72 0.22 16.05
C LEU A 112 -8.47 1.54 15.86
N THR A 113 -9.75 1.44 15.48
CA THR A 113 -10.61 2.61 15.33
C THR A 113 -10.74 3.36 16.65
N ASP A 114 -10.95 2.62 17.73
CA ASP A 114 -11.03 3.20 19.07
C ASP A 114 -9.74 3.94 19.45
N LEU A 115 -8.59 3.32 19.18
CA LEU A 115 -7.30 3.96 19.44
C LEU A 115 -7.12 5.25 18.65
N LEU A 116 -7.57 5.28 17.39
CA LEU A 116 -7.46 6.47 16.54
C LEU A 116 -8.38 7.60 17.00
N VAL A 117 -9.57 7.25 17.51
CA VAL A 117 -10.56 8.24 17.94
C VAL A 117 -10.25 8.74 19.36
N ASN A 118 -9.87 7.85 20.27
CA ASN A 118 -9.75 8.12 21.71
C ASN A 118 -8.30 8.12 22.22
N GLY A 119 -7.36 7.82 21.33
CA GLY A 119 -5.95 7.75 21.71
C GLY A 119 -5.21 9.08 21.78
#